data_d6226d1a7324a00040cbeee185c1cc17
#
_entry.id   d6226d1a7324a00040cbeee185c1cc17
#
_cell.length_a   1.000
_cell.length_b   1.000
_cell.length_c   1.000
_cell.angle_alpha   90.00
_cell.angle_beta   90.00
_cell.angle_gamma   90.00
#
_symmetry.space_group_name_H-M   'P 1'
#
loop_
_entity.id
_entity.type
_entity.pdbx_description
1 polymer ?
#
loop_
_entity_poly.entity_id
_entity_poly.type
_entity_poly.pdbx_seq_one_letter_code
_entity_poly.pdbx_strand_id
1 'polypeptide(L)'
;MQTKQELENWYEQEDPWDYTITEDDIYRKHFYLTVLEDLDGTYERALDIGAGEGFITKDLPAKEIHAIELSDTAAKRLPENVKRVSTPIGKYDLVLVTGLLYNQYDHRAIAKMATDAASKHVCIGGIVDWLRPYVFGELIRSFEFPYRE
;
A
#
# COMPACT_ATOMS: atom_id res chain seq x y z
N MET A 1 -0.55 -0.45 19.23
CA MET A 1 -1.09 -0.09 17.89
C MET A 1 -0.94 1.42 17.73
N GLN A 2 -0.40 1.88 16.62
CA GLN A 2 -0.24 3.31 16.36
C GLN A 2 -1.62 3.97 16.25
N THR A 3 -1.84 5.03 17.01
CA THR A 3 -3.12 5.73 17.06
C THR A 3 -3.24 6.73 15.90
N LYS A 4 -4.47 7.16 15.59
CA LYS A 4 -4.69 8.23 14.61
C LYS A 4 -3.93 9.51 14.99
N GLN A 5 -3.90 9.87 16.27
CA GLN A 5 -3.19 11.07 16.74
C GLN A 5 -1.67 10.98 16.52
N GLU A 6 -1.07 9.83 16.75
CA GLU A 6 0.36 9.62 16.47
C GLU A 6 0.67 9.74 14.98
N LEU A 7 -0.22 9.22 14.12
CA LEU A 7 -0.09 9.40 12.67
C LEU A 7 -0.24 10.86 12.25
N GLU A 8 -1.22 11.59 12.80
CA GLU A 8 -1.38 13.01 12.51
C GLU A 8 -0.13 13.81 12.89
N ASN A 9 0.47 13.53 14.06
CA ASN A 9 1.72 14.19 14.49
C ASN A 9 2.89 13.87 13.55
N TRP A 10 2.99 12.62 13.06
CA TRP A 10 4.00 12.23 12.08
C TRP A 10 3.86 13.01 10.77
N TYR A 11 2.63 13.14 10.28
CA TYR A 11 2.33 13.86 9.03
C TYR A 11 2.24 15.37 9.18
N GLU A 12 2.58 15.98 10.33
CA GLU A 12 2.84 17.42 10.42
C GLU A 12 3.98 17.83 9.46
N GLN A 13 4.95 16.97 9.25
CA GLN A 13 5.95 17.06 8.20
C GLN A 13 5.48 16.38 6.93
N GLU A 14 5.77 16.96 5.76
CA GLU A 14 5.58 16.29 4.47
C GLU A 14 6.63 15.18 4.29
N ASP A 15 6.23 14.08 3.65
CA ASP A 15 7.08 12.91 3.41
C ASP A 15 7.91 12.49 4.64
N PRO A 16 7.27 12.21 5.79
CA PRO A 16 7.98 11.97 7.05
C PRO A 16 8.86 10.70 7.02
N TRP A 17 8.76 9.91 5.97
CA TRP A 17 9.53 8.71 5.73
C TRP A 17 10.68 8.91 4.72
N ASP A 18 10.79 10.10 4.14
CA ASP A 18 11.75 10.42 3.08
C ASP A 18 11.64 9.52 1.83
N TYR A 19 10.43 9.05 1.52
CA TYR A 19 10.18 8.13 0.40
C TYR A 19 10.54 8.72 -0.97
N THR A 20 10.38 10.03 -1.12
CA THR A 20 10.62 10.71 -2.39
C THR A 20 12.10 10.90 -2.71
N ILE A 21 12.97 10.81 -1.72
CA ILE A 21 14.42 11.03 -1.85
C ILE A 21 15.28 9.81 -1.53
N THR A 22 14.72 8.78 -0.88
CA THR A 22 15.45 7.56 -0.52
C THR A 22 15.53 6.61 -1.72
N GLU A 23 16.73 6.27 -2.15
CA GLU A 23 16.97 5.42 -3.33
C GLU A 23 16.28 4.05 -3.20
N ASP A 24 16.34 3.41 -2.03
CA ASP A 24 15.70 2.12 -1.79
C ASP A 24 14.18 2.18 -1.96
N ASP A 25 13.53 3.28 -1.53
CA ASP A 25 12.09 3.45 -1.68
C ASP A 25 11.68 3.75 -3.11
N ILE A 26 12.47 4.55 -3.83
CA ILE A 26 12.30 4.82 -5.24
C ILE A 26 12.43 3.52 -6.04
N TYR A 27 13.46 2.72 -5.73
CA TYR A 27 13.67 1.41 -6.35
C TYR A 27 12.51 0.46 -6.05
N ARG A 28 12.09 0.37 -4.79
CA ARG A 28 10.97 -0.46 -4.35
C ARG A 28 9.68 -0.10 -5.10
N LYS A 29 9.37 1.19 -5.22
CA LYS A 29 8.23 1.67 -5.99
C LYS A 29 8.30 1.23 -7.45
N HIS A 30 9.42 1.49 -8.13
CA HIS A 30 9.60 1.08 -9.52
C HIS A 30 9.44 -0.42 -9.70
N PHE A 31 9.96 -1.21 -8.78
CA PHE A 31 9.83 -2.66 -8.81
C PHE A 31 8.36 -3.09 -8.73
N TYR A 32 7.59 -2.56 -7.78
CA TYR A 32 6.16 -2.87 -7.69
C TYR A 32 5.42 -2.53 -8.96
N LEU A 33 5.58 -1.33 -9.47
CA LEU A 33 4.88 -0.88 -10.67
C LEU A 33 5.21 -1.76 -11.89
N THR A 34 6.48 -2.08 -12.10
CA THR A 34 6.92 -2.95 -13.19
C THR A 34 6.31 -4.35 -13.08
N VAL A 35 6.31 -4.95 -11.89
CA VAL A 35 5.72 -6.28 -11.70
C VAL A 35 4.20 -6.25 -11.93
N LEU A 36 3.51 -5.23 -11.48
CA LEU A 36 2.07 -5.09 -11.68
C LEU A 36 1.70 -4.91 -13.15
N GLU A 37 2.46 -4.11 -13.88
CA GLU A 37 2.30 -3.93 -15.33
C GLU A 37 2.56 -5.23 -16.09
N ASP A 38 3.59 -5.99 -15.71
CA ASP A 38 3.90 -7.30 -16.30
C ASP A 38 2.80 -8.34 -16.07
N LEU A 39 2.13 -8.29 -14.91
CA LEU A 39 1.09 -9.26 -14.57
C LEU A 39 -0.22 -9.03 -15.33
N ASP A 40 -0.62 -7.79 -15.53
CA ASP A 40 -1.96 -7.48 -16.07
C ASP A 40 -2.03 -6.24 -16.98
N GLY A 41 -0.93 -5.52 -17.17
CA GLY A 41 -0.88 -4.28 -17.93
C GLY A 41 -1.62 -3.14 -17.22
N THR A 42 -2.96 -3.16 -17.24
CA THR A 42 -3.79 -2.13 -16.58
C THR A 42 -4.96 -2.77 -15.84
N TYR A 43 -5.08 -2.43 -14.56
CA TYR A 43 -6.22 -2.83 -13.71
C TYR A 43 -7.42 -1.90 -13.91
N GLU A 44 -8.63 -2.41 -13.73
CA GLU A 44 -9.83 -1.57 -13.73
C GLU A 44 -9.91 -0.74 -12.45
N ARG A 45 -9.74 -1.40 -11.27
CA ARG A 45 -9.86 -0.77 -9.95
C ARG A 45 -8.76 -1.24 -9.01
N ALA A 46 -8.03 -0.29 -8.47
CA ALA A 46 -7.03 -0.54 -7.41
C ALA A 46 -7.45 0.04 -6.07
N LEU A 47 -7.09 -0.63 -5.00
CA LEU A 47 -7.19 -0.14 -3.62
C LEU A 47 -5.81 -0.18 -2.97
N ASP A 48 -5.37 0.93 -2.42
CA ASP A 48 -4.18 0.98 -1.58
C ASP A 48 -4.58 1.16 -0.11
N ILE A 49 -4.23 0.19 0.73
CA ILE A 49 -4.53 0.19 2.15
C ILE A 49 -3.32 0.74 2.91
N GLY A 50 -3.47 1.92 3.52
CA GLY A 50 -2.38 2.65 4.16
C GLY A 50 -1.54 3.44 3.16
N ALA A 51 -2.20 4.21 2.32
CA ALA A 51 -1.59 4.90 1.19
C ALA A 51 -0.64 6.05 1.59
N GLY A 52 -0.72 6.55 2.83
CA GLY A 52 0.00 7.75 3.25
C GLY A 52 -0.35 8.94 2.37
N GLU A 53 0.68 9.62 1.87
CA GLU A 53 0.53 10.75 0.94
C GLU A 53 0.43 10.30 -0.54
N GLY A 54 0.36 9.00 -0.80
CA GLY A 54 0.16 8.44 -2.14
C GLY A 54 1.44 8.25 -2.97
N PHE A 55 2.59 8.08 -2.32
CA PHE A 55 3.89 7.94 -3.01
C PHE A 55 3.90 6.84 -4.09
N ILE A 56 3.35 5.66 -3.78
CA ILE A 56 3.18 4.57 -4.75
C ILE A 56 1.81 4.66 -5.43
N THR A 57 0.79 4.95 -4.67
CA THR A 57 -0.63 4.92 -5.04
C THR A 57 -0.93 5.68 -6.34
N LYS A 58 -0.36 6.87 -6.49
CA LYS A 58 -0.62 7.76 -7.65
C LYS A 58 -0.24 7.18 -9.00
N ASP A 59 0.72 6.26 -9.00
CA ASP A 59 1.29 5.68 -10.22
C ASP A 59 0.85 4.22 -10.44
N LEU A 60 -0.10 3.73 -9.65
CA LEU A 60 -0.66 2.38 -9.85
C LEU A 60 -1.26 2.26 -11.26
N PRO A 61 -1.00 1.14 -11.97
CA PRO A 61 -1.51 0.91 -13.31
C PRO A 61 -3.01 0.54 -13.29
N ALA A 62 -3.86 1.47 -12.85
CA ALA A 62 -5.30 1.27 -12.71
C ALA A 62 -6.10 2.47 -13.20
N LYS A 63 -7.31 2.22 -13.73
CA LYS A 63 -8.20 3.27 -14.23
C LYS A 63 -8.89 4.04 -13.10
N GLU A 64 -9.26 3.35 -12.02
CA GLU A 64 -9.85 3.92 -10.81
C GLU A 64 -8.97 3.53 -9.61
N ILE A 65 -8.51 4.51 -8.84
CA ILE A 65 -7.64 4.30 -7.69
C ILE A 65 -8.31 4.82 -6.43
N HIS A 66 -8.54 3.91 -5.49
CA HIS A 66 -9.00 4.24 -4.14
C HIS A 66 -7.86 4.07 -3.13
N ALA A 67 -7.92 4.86 -2.05
CA ALA A 67 -6.97 4.77 -0.95
C ALA A 67 -7.68 4.78 0.39
N ILE A 68 -7.27 3.90 1.29
CA ILE A 68 -7.60 3.95 2.71
C ILE A 68 -6.41 4.56 3.43
N GLU A 69 -6.60 5.74 4.03
CA GLU A 69 -5.60 6.41 4.85
C GLU A 69 -6.26 6.97 6.11
N LEU A 70 -5.69 6.63 7.26
CA LEU A 70 -6.25 6.98 8.57
C LEU A 70 -5.96 8.46 8.93
N SER A 71 -4.77 8.97 8.57
CA SER A 71 -4.41 10.36 8.79
C SER A 71 -5.17 11.27 7.84
N ASP A 72 -5.87 12.26 8.40
CA ASP A 72 -6.55 13.29 7.59
C ASP A 72 -5.53 14.24 6.95
N THR A 73 -4.39 14.45 7.59
CA THR A 73 -3.31 15.30 7.08
C THR A 73 -2.65 14.67 5.86
N ALA A 74 -2.26 13.39 5.94
CA ALA A 74 -1.73 12.65 4.79
C ALA A 74 -2.76 12.58 3.65
N ALA A 75 -4.00 12.28 3.98
CA ALA A 75 -5.05 12.14 2.99
C ALA A 75 -5.37 13.43 2.20
N LYS A 76 -5.17 14.61 2.79
CA LYS A 76 -5.30 15.90 2.09
C LYS A 76 -4.22 16.13 1.03
N ARG A 77 -3.11 15.40 1.13
CA ARG A 77 -1.99 15.45 0.18
C ARG A 77 -2.05 14.34 -0.88
N LEU A 78 -3.08 13.49 -0.83
CA LEU A 78 -3.29 12.49 -1.88
C LEU A 78 -3.47 13.18 -3.24
N PRO A 79 -2.88 12.64 -4.29
CA PRO A 79 -3.03 13.18 -5.64
C PRO A 79 -4.49 13.16 -6.12
N GLU A 80 -4.83 14.05 -7.06
CA GLU A 80 -6.21 14.22 -7.57
C GLU A 80 -6.79 12.95 -8.22
N ASN A 81 -5.93 12.08 -8.75
CA ASN A 81 -6.35 10.81 -9.35
C ASN A 81 -6.65 9.71 -8.32
N VAL A 82 -6.45 9.98 -7.02
CA VAL A 82 -6.67 9.03 -5.93
C VAL A 82 -7.86 9.44 -5.08
N LYS A 83 -8.86 8.58 -4.99
CA LYS A 83 -10.04 8.83 -4.17
C LYS A 83 -9.89 8.19 -2.79
N ARG A 84 -9.89 9.01 -1.73
CA ARG A 84 -9.95 8.50 -0.36
C ARG A 84 -11.29 7.84 -0.06
N VAL A 85 -11.24 6.67 0.56
CA VAL A 85 -12.40 5.93 1.08
C VAL A 85 -12.11 5.47 2.51
N SER A 86 -13.14 5.31 3.34
CA SER A 86 -12.98 4.84 4.73
C SER A 86 -12.94 3.32 4.83
N THR A 87 -13.57 2.63 3.89
CA THR A 87 -13.63 1.18 3.78
C THR A 87 -13.66 0.79 2.30
N PRO A 88 -13.30 -0.46 1.95
CA PRO A 88 -13.42 -0.93 0.57
C PRO A 88 -14.85 -0.78 0.03
N ILE A 89 -14.98 -0.30 -1.20
CA ILE A 89 -16.26 -0.13 -1.90
C ILE A 89 -16.35 -1.17 -3.02
N GLY A 90 -17.00 -2.29 -2.74
CA GLY A 90 -17.08 -3.42 -3.68
C GLY A 90 -15.76 -4.18 -3.81
N LYS A 91 -15.49 -4.67 -5.01
CA LYS A 91 -14.27 -5.45 -5.32
C LYS A 91 -13.27 -4.63 -6.13
N TYR A 92 -12.01 -4.98 -5.96
CA TYR A 92 -10.87 -4.40 -6.67
C TYR A 92 -10.08 -5.54 -7.32
N ASP A 93 -9.68 -5.38 -8.55
CA ASP A 93 -8.81 -6.36 -9.22
C ASP A 93 -7.33 -6.24 -8.78
N LEU A 94 -6.96 -5.12 -8.16
CA LEU A 94 -5.71 -4.96 -7.44
C LEU A 94 -5.93 -4.40 -6.03
N VAL A 95 -5.35 -5.03 -5.03
CA VAL A 95 -5.23 -4.46 -3.67
C VAL A 95 -3.76 -4.38 -3.28
N LEU A 96 -3.32 -3.20 -2.84
CA LEU A 96 -1.97 -2.92 -2.39
C LEU A 96 -1.93 -2.78 -0.87
N VAL A 97 -0.93 -3.39 -0.22
CA VAL A 97 -0.62 -3.25 1.21
C VAL A 97 0.89 -3.21 1.37
N THR A 98 1.50 -2.04 1.33
CA THR A 98 2.96 -1.91 1.27
C THR A 98 3.59 -1.19 2.45
N GLY A 99 2.82 -0.75 3.42
CA GLY A 99 3.34 0.03 4.54
C GLY A 99 2.65 -0.22 5.88
N LEU A 100 1.85 -1.28 6.00
CA LEU A 100 1.04 -1.54 7.19
C LEU A 100 1.32 -2.85 7.93
N LEU A 101 2.13 -3.75 7.36
CA LEU A 101 2.38 -5.04 7.99
C LEU A 101 3.57 -4.96 8.95
N TYR A 102 3.48 -4.02 9.89
CA TYR A 102 4.41 -3.82 11.00
C TYR A 102 3.77 -4.25 12.32
N ASN A 103 4.58 -4.56 13.33
CA ASN A 103 4.12 -5.09 14.61
C ASN A 103 3.12 -4.20 15.38
N GLN A 104 3.06 -2.90 15.06
CA GLN A 104 2.14 -1.96 15.67
C GLN A 104 0.71 -2.01 15.13
N TYR A 105 0.44 -2.79 14.09
CA TYR A 105 -0.88 -2.90 13.46
C TYR A 105 -1.52 -4.27 13.64
N ASP A 106 -2.83 -4.36 13.49
CA ASP A 106 -3.55 -5.62 13.44
C ASP A 106 -3.41 -6.27 12.05
N HIS A 107 -2.36 -7.06 11.91
CA HIS A 107 -2.03 -7.75 10.64
C HIS A 107 -3.16 -8.65 10.14
N ARG A 108 -3.90 -9.31 11.06
CA ARG A 108 -4.99 -10.23 10.65
C ARG A 108 -6.16 -9.46 10.07
N ALA A 109 -6.53 -8.35 10.69
CA ALA A 109 -7.60 -7.49 10.18
C ALA A 109 -7.22 -6.89 8.83
N ILE A 110 -5.98 -6.43 8.66
CA ILE A 110 -5.48 -5.88 7.40
C ILE A 110 -5.44 -6.95 6.31
N ALA A 111 -4.88 -8.12 6.60
CA ALA A 111 -4.83 -9.24 5.65
C ALA A 111 -6.23 -9.67 5.20
N LYS A 112 -7.16 -9.78 6.16
CA LYS A 112 -8.56 -10.10 5.86
C LYS A 112 -9.21 -9.03 4.98
N MET A 113 -9.04 -7.75 5.30
CA MET A 113 -9.57 -6.66 4.50
C MET A 113 -9.03 -6.71 3.06
N ALA A 114 -7.73 -6.92 2.89
CA ALA A 114 -7.10 -6.99 1.59
C ALA A 114 -7.63 -8.18 0.75
N THR A 115 -7.67 -9.37 1.34
CA THR A 115 -8.16 -10.57 0.65
C THR A 115 -9.66 -10.52 0.36
N ASP A 116 -10.46 -9.98 1.27
CA ASP A 116 -11.90 -9.81 1.06
C ASP A 116 -12.20 -8.77 -0.03
N ALA A 117 -11.40 -7.72 -0.14
CA ALA A 117 -11.58 -6.67 -1.14
C ALA A 117 -11.07 -7.09 -2.53
N ALA A 118 -10.06 -7.95 -2.59
CA ALA A 118 -9.43 -8.36 -3.84
C ALA A 118 -10.28 -9.35 -4.64
N SER A 119 -10.32 -9.17 -5.96
CA SER A 119 -10.88 -10.15 -6.90
C SER A 119 -9.80 -10.84 -7.74
N LYS A 120 -8.59 -10.31 -7.83
CA LYS A 120 -7.53 -10.85 -8.68
C LYS A 120 -6.16 -10.86 -7.99
N HIS A 121 -5.55 -9.71 -7.75
CA HIS A 121 -4.21 -9.62 -7.19
C HIS A 121 -4.16 -8.86 -5.87
N VAL A 122 -3.31 -9.34 -4.96
CA VAL A 122 -2.90 -8.60 -3.75
C VAL A 122 -1.39 -8.42 -3.83
N CYS A 123 -0.94 -7.17 -3.81
CA CYS A 123 0.48 -6.81 -3.75
C CYS A 123 0.83 -6.42 -2.32
N ILE A 124 1.83 -7.10 -1.76
CA ILE A 124 2.21 -6.94 -0.36
C ILE A 124 3.68 -6.57 -0.27
N GLY A 125 3.96 -5.57 0.53
CA GLY A 125 5.31 -5.19 0.89
C GLY A 125 5.48 -5.05 2.40
N GLY A 126 6.62 -5.52 2.90
CA GLY A 126 6.94 -5.44 4.31
C GLY A 126 8.21 -6.23 4.64
N ILE A 127 8.53 -6.30 5.92
CA ILE A 127 9.68 -7.06 6.41
C ILE A 127 9.36 -8.56 6.31
N VAL A 128 10.24 -9.32 5.66
CA VAL A 128 10.04 -10.74 5.34
C VAL A 128 9.66 -11.58 6.55
N ASP A 129 10.36 -11.43 7.67
CA ASP A 129 10.08 -12.21 8.89
C ASP A 129 8.71 -11.92 9.50
N TRP A 130 8.15 -10.74 9.26
CA TRP A 130 6.82 -10.37 9.72
C TRP A 130 5.73 -10.83 8.78
N LEU A 131 6.03 -11.01 7.49
CA LEU A 131 5.07 -11.45 6.46
C LEU A 131 4.86 -12.96 6.42
N ARG A 132 5.89 -13.74 6.74
CA ARG A 132 5.87 -15.22 6.64
C ARG A 132 4.69 -15.93 7.31
N PRO A 133 4.15 -15.46 8.45
CA PRO A 133 3.00 -16.13 9.08
C PRO A 133 1.68 -15.93 8.34
N TYR A 134 1.60 -15.02 7.37
CA TYR A 134 0.36 -14.63 6.72
C TYR A 134 0.22 -15.26 5.33
N VAL A 135 -0.99 -15.75 5.04
CA VAL A 135 -1.34 -16.28 3.72
C VAL A 135 -2.38 -15.36 3.10
N PHE A 136 -2.03 -14.78 1.96
CA PHE A 136 -2.88 -13.87 1.19
C PHE A 136 -3.47 -14.53 -0.06
N GLY A 137 -3.19 -15.80 -0.30
CA GLY A 137 -3.58 -16.55 -1.48
C GLY A 137 -2.40 -17.31 -2.09
N GLU A 138 -2.48 -17.65 -3.37
CA GLU A 138 -1.38 -18.27 -4.10
C GLU A 138 -0.29 -17.24 -4.38
N LEU A 139 0.96 -17.59 -4.05
CA LEU A 139 2.12 -16.76 -4.34
C LEU A 139 2.47 -16.85 -5.83
N ILE A 140 2.32 -15.74 -6.55
CA ILE A 140 2.64 -15.65 -7.98
C ILE A 140 4.08 -15.20 -8.18
N ARG A 141 4.50 -14.15 -7.46
CA ARG A 141 5.87 -13.62 -7.50
C ARG A 141 6.29 -13.12 -6.13
N SER A 142 7.56 -13.27 -5.80
CA SER A 142 8.18 -12.65 -4.64
C SER A 142 9.55 -12.09 -5.00
N PHE A 143 9.95 -11.07 -4.29
CA PHE A 143 11.26 -10.44 -4.40
C PHE A 143 11.73 -9.99 -3.02
N GLU A 144 12.97 -10.31 -2.68
CA GLU A 144 13.62 -9.88 -1.45
C GLU A 144 14.88 -9.09 -1.80
N PHE A 145 15.08 -7.96 -1.17
CA PHE A 145 16.27 -7.12 -1.34
C PHE A 145 16.68 -6.49 -0.01
N PRO A 146 17.95 -6.16 0.18
CA PRO A 146 18.40 -5.37 1.31
C PRO A 146 17.66 -4.03 1.30
N TYR A 147 17.14 -3.64 2.45
CA TYR A 147 16.38 -2.40 2.57
C TYR A 147 16.79 -1.70 3.86
N ARG A 148 17.30 -0.50 3.74
CA ARG A 148 17.77 0.38 4.82
C ARG A 148 18.50 -0.37 5.94
N GLU A 149 19.79 -0.16 6.09
CA GLU A 149 20.58 -0.60 7.26
C GLU A 149 20.28 0.29 8.48
#